data_ee4fdbb3188507f075af1f7c4f9821d3
#
_entry.id   ee4fdbb3188507f075af1f7c4f9821d3
#
_cell.length_a   1.000
_cell.length_b   1.000
_cell.length_c   1.000
_cell.angle_alpha   90.00
_cell.angle_beta   90.00
_cell.angle_gamma   90.00
#
_symmetry.space_group_name_H-M   'P 1'
#
loop_
_entity.id
_entity.type
_entity.pdbx_description
1 polymer ?
#
loop_
_entity_poly.entity_id
_entity_poly.type
_entity_poly.pdbx_seq_one_letter_code
_entity_poly.pdbx_strand_id
1 'polypeptide(L)'
;MKKNFHLVIGNPIAIAHGEVGDDAWGHTQFPAAFHTVNGKILVSWEWCDDTIEYKGNVHSAVSCDGGNSWGEPAAEDRISYPKMSNGKCFAGFFKKGAHPVSYFDQYIPAYTSEACGKRYFAKEIREKQDTTVYGIEADPVTGETELFECKINWPYMPIGVTASGMVYPSTMVFCLSQRCGLLMSGEKMYFSLYFHGFNSDAASRKEALLPYMDKYCVYIFESCDCGRTGNYLSQIPTNEEVIQSNPNAEGFCEPMMARLPDGSISILLRTGSNDPSFIARSTDDCRTWTKPKVFDSNGVLPQILTLKNGITLASYGRPILKVRATSDPSGMEWDAPIILPLTESTDPKENEKPWGKKQQSCFYTGLLPLSDHTALLTYSDFHYPNSDGIQVKSIMARKITVVFDE
;
A
#
# COMPACT_ATOMS: atom_id res chain seq x y z
N MET A 1 13.75 12.33 24.10
CA MET A 1 13.48 13.80 24.01
C MET A 1 12.99 14.08 22.59
N LYS A 2 11.96 14.88 22.43
CA LYS A 2 11.47 15.34 21.14
C LYS A 2 12.56 16.23 20.52
N LYS A 3 13.00 15.91 19.29
CA LYS A 3 14.01 16.71 18.58
C LYS A 3 13.29 17.82 17.84
N ASN A 4 13.81 19.05 17.91
CA ASN A 4 13.32 20.13 17.07
C ASN A 4 13.90 19.95 15.67
N PHE A 5 13.04 20.01 14.66
CA PHE A 5 13.41 19.87 13.26
C PHE A 5 12.36 20.51 12.37
N HIS A 6 12.72 20.73 11.11
CA HIS A 6 11.77 21.06 10.05
C HIS A 6 12.07 20.25 8.78
N LEU A 7 11.09 20.18 7.90
CA LEU A 7 11.25 19.53 6.60
C LEU A 7 11.54 20.56 5.51
N VAL A 8 12.59 20.31 4.74
CA VAL A 8 12.86 21.01 3.48
C VAL A 8 12.35 20.15 2.35
N ILE A 9 11.36 20.65 1.62
CA ILE A 9 10.77 19.97 0.46
C ILE A 9 11.41 20.51 -0.81
N GLY A 10 12.09 19.65 -1.56
CA GLY A 10 12.71 20.00 -2.84
C GLY A 10 11.67 20.32 -3.93
N ASN A 11 12.14 20.94 -5.01
CA ASN A 11 11.33 21.20 -6.18
C ASN A 11 10.85 19.88 -6.82
N PRO A 12 9.70 19.89 -7.52
CA PRO A 12 9.26 18.74 -8.30
C PRO A 12 10.21 18.45 -9.45
N ILE A 13 10.50 17.17 -9.67
CA ILE A 13 11.31 16.65 -10.76
C ILE A 13 10.45 15.65 -11.52
N ALA A 14 10.24 15.85 -12.81
CA ALA A 14 9.56 14.86 -13.64
C ALA A 14 10.47 13.65 -13.85
N ILE A 15 9.94 12.46 -13.56
CA ILE A 15 10.58 11.19 -13.85
C ILE A 15 10.23 10.73 -15.25
N ALA A 16 8.95 10.81 -15.59
CA ALA A 16 8.41 10.44 -16.89
C ALA A 16 7.15 11.24 -17.20
N HIS A 17 6.89 11.43 -18.47
CA HIS A 17 5.67 12.01 -19.01
C HIS A 17 4.85 10.94 -19.71
N GLY A 18 3.54 10.93 -19.50
CA GLY A 18 2.59 10.14 -20.27
C GLY A 18 2.35 10.70 -21.66
N GLU A 19 1.55 10.02 -22.43
CA GLU A 19 1.18 10.44 -23.78
C GLU A 19 0.22 11.64 -23.75
N VAL A 20 0.32 12.51 -24.75
CA VAL A 20 -0.60 13.64 -24.91
C VAL A 20 -2.01 13.13 -25.20
N GLY A 21 -2.97 13.54 -24.37
CA GLY A 21 -4.37 13.16 -24.51
C GLY A 21 -4.72 11.79 -23.87
N ASP A 22 -3.77 11.11 -23.20
CA ASP A 22 -4.07 9.91 -22.43
C ASP A 22 -4.71 10.29 -21.09
N ASP A 23 -6.02 10.10 -20.97
CA ASP A 23 -6.81 10.33 -19.77
C ASP A 23 -7.27 9.03 -19.08
N ALA A 24 -6.88 7.85 -19.59
CA ALA A 24 -7.27 6.57 -19.05
C ALA A 24 -6.79 6.39 -17.60
N TRP A 25 -7.70 5.94 -16.72
CA TRP A 25 -7.36 5.65 -15.34
C TRP A 25 -6.44 4.42 -15.27
N GLY A 26 -5.37 4.52 -14.49
CA GLY A 26 -4.35 3.48 -14.39
C GLY A 26 -3.09 3.76 -15.22
N HIS A 27 -3.19 4.60 -16.27
CA HIS A 27 -2.04 4.96 -17.10
C HIS A 27 -1.21 6.07 -16.45
N THR A 28 0.11 5.87 -16.38
CA THR A 28 1.07 6.81 -15.77
C THR A 28 0.69 7.12 -14.30
N GLN A 29 0.42 6.07 -13.54
CA GLN A 29 -0.07 6.15 -12.17
C GLN A 29 0.63 5.15 -11.25
N PHE A 30 0.31 5.20 -9.97
CA PHE A 30 0.74 4.26 -8.92
C PHE A 30 2.26 4.08 -8.82
N PRO A 31 3.05 5.16 -8.67
CA PRO A 31 4.50 5.05 -8.61
C PRO A 31 4.99 4.32 -7.36
N ALA A 32 6.07 3.57 -7.52
CA ALA A 32 6.81 2.94 -6.43
C ALA A 32 8.32 3.15 -6.64
N ALA A 33 9.06 3.44 -5.58
CA ALA A 33 10.49 3.70 -5.61
C ALA A 33 11.27 2.59 -4.91
N PHE A 34 12.42 2.22 -5.46
CA PHE A 34 13.26 1.13 -4.99
C PHE A 34 14.74 1.51 -5.08
N HIS A 35 15.55 0.94 -4.21
CA HIS A 35 16.98 0.86 -4.47
C HIS A 35 17.26 -0.29 -5.44
N THR A 36 18.26 -0.13 -6.29
CA THR A 36 18.78 -1.20 -7.13
C THR A 36 19.96 -1.88 -6.48
N VAL A 37 20.30 -3.10 -6.92
CA VAL A 37 21.44 -3.87 -6.41
C VAL A 37 22.78 -3.17 -6.65
N ASN A 38 22.87 -2.28 -7.64
CA ASN A 38 24.04 -1.47 -7.96
C ASN A 38 24.01 -0.05 -7.38
N GLY A 39 23.08 0.21 -6.42
CA GLY A 39 23.05 1.44 -5.63
C GLY A 39 22.36 2.63 -6.29
N LYS A 40 21.72 2.43 -7.44
CA LYS A 40 20.90 3.45 -8.09
C LYS A 40 19.48 3.49 -7.47
N ILE A 41 18.64 4.40 -7.97
CA ILE A 41 17.22 4.47 -7.64
C ILE A 41 16.40 4.07 -8.86
N LEU A 42 15.47 3.15 -8.70
CA LEU A 42 14.51 2.76 -9.72
C LEU A 42 13.12 3.18 -9.26
N VAL A 43 12.37 3.85 -10.14
CA VAL A 43 10.95 4.13 -9.94
C VAL A 43 10.18 3.38 -11.00
N SER A 44 9.18 2.62 -10.58
CA SER A 44 8.24 1.94 -11.47
C SER A 44 6.86 2.54 -11.31
N TRP A 45 6.05 2.47 -12.37
CA TRP A 45 4.65 2.88 -12.37
C TRP A 45 3.83 2.02 -13.30
N GLU A 46 2.53 2.04 -13.11
CA GLU A 46 1.61 1.26 -13.93
C GLU A 46 1.18 2.05 -15.18
N TRP A 47 1.00 1.32 -16.24
CA TRP A 47 0.39 1.75 -17.49
C TRP A 47 -0.58 0.66 -17.96
N CYS A 48 -1.66 0.52 -17.21
CA CYS A 48 -2.68 -0.49 -17.44
C CYS A 48 -4.02 0.01 -16.89
N ASP A 49 -5.10 -0.46 -17.48
CA ASP A 49 -6.41 -0.23 -16.89
C ASP A 49 -6.46 -0.74 -15.45
N ASP A 50 -6.91 0.12 -14.53
CA ASP A 50 -7.12 -0.24 -13.13
C ASP A 50 -8.36 -1.17 -13.02
N THR A 51 -8.21 -2.37 -13.56
CA THR A 51 -9.23 -3.41 -13.61
C THR A 51 -8.72 -4.70 -12.96
N ILE A 52 -9.65 -5.57 -12.61
CA ILE A 52 -9.36 -6.85 -11.95
C ILE A 52 -8.48 -7.78 -12.82
N GLU A 53 -8.53 -7.64 -14.12
CA GLU A 53 -7.81 -8.51 -15.05
C GLU A 53 -6.35 -8.13 -15.25
N TYR A 54 -5.93 -6.99 -14.72
CA TYR A 54 -4.55 -6.48 -14.72
C TYR A 54 -3.82 -6.71 -16.05
N LYS A 55 -4.39 -6.16 -17.12
CA LYS A 55 -3.80 -6.21 -18.46
C LYS A 55 -3.04 -4.93 -18.72
N GLY A 56 -1.74 -4.95 -18.62
CA GLY A 56 -0.94 -3.77 -18.90
C GLY A 56 0.53 -3.97 -18.63
N ASN A 57 1.27 -2.90 -18.78
CA ASN A 57 2.71 -2.87 -18.63
C ASN A 57 3.10 -2.09 -17.36
N VAL A 58 4.22 -2.45 -16.79
CA VAL A 58 4.92 -1.68 -15.77
C VAL A 58 6.06 -0.96 -16.47
N HIS A 59 6.07 0.36 -16.39
CA HIS A 59 7.16 1.19 -16.86
C HIS A 59 8.09 1.52 -15.72
N SER A 60 9.33 1.84 -16.03
CA SER A 60 10.30 2.24 -15.02
C SER A 60 11.32 3.22 -15.56
N ALA A 61 11.93 3.96 -14.65
CA ALA A 61 13.08 4.83 -14.93
C ALA A 61 14.10 4.68 -13.81
N VAL A 62 15.36 4.97 -14.12
CA VAL A 62 16.46 4.88 -13.17
C VAL A 62 17.17 6.21 -13.00
N SER A 63 17.60 6.49 -11.78
CA SER A 63 18.47 7.63 -11.45
C SER A 63 19.79 7.15 -10.89
N CYS A 64 20.88 7.69 -11.45
CA CYS A 64 22.26 7.44 -11.01
C CYS A 64 22.81 8.55 -10.09
N ASP A 65 22.07 9.62 -9.89
CA ASP A 65 22.50 10.86 -9.22
C ASP A 65 21.63 11.23 -8.01
N GLY A 66 21.03 10.21 -7.38
CA GLY A 66 20.22 10.39 -6.18
C GLY A 66 18.87 11.06 -6.46
N GLY A 67 18.29 10.84 -7.65
CA GLY A 67 16.94 11.33 -8.01
C GLY A 67 16.92 12.73 -8.62
N ASN A 68 18.05 13.27 -9.10
CA ASN A 68 18.08 14.58 -9.76
C ASN A 68 17.78 14.47 -11.25
N SER A 69 18.18 13.36 -11.89
CA SER A 69 17.87 13.07 -13.29
C SER A 69 17.47 11.59 -13.46
N TRP A 70 16.76 11.30 -14.54
CA TRP A 70 16.15 10.01 -14.79
C TRP A 70 16.37 9.57 -16.24
N GLY A 71 16.59 8.28 -16.43
CA GLY A 71 16.79 7.66 -17.73
C GLY A 71 16.26 6.24 -17.76
N GLU A 72 16.42 5.59 -18.92
CA GLU A 72 16.00 4.20 -19.11
C GLU A 72 16.83 3.25 -18.23
N PRO A 73 16.20 2.24 -17.58
CA PRO A 73 16.91 1.24 -16.81
C PRO A 73 17.67 0.29 -17.72
N ALA A 74 18.89 -0.07 -17.31
CA ALA A 74 19.66 -1.14 -17.92
C ALA A 74 19.30 -2.50 -17.27
N ALA A 75 19.69 -3.61 -17.90
CA ALA A 75 19.37 -4.95 -17.42
C ALA A 75 19.96 -5.24 -16.01
N GLU A 76 21.04 -4.59 -15.66
CA GLU A 76 21.67 -4.69 -14.34
C GLU A 76 21.00 -3.84 -13.26
N ASP A 77 20.09 -2.94 -13.61
CA ASP A 77 19.41 -2.04 -12.67
C ASP A 77 18.22 -2.76 -12.00
N ARG A 78 18.50 -3.90 -11.38
CA ARG A 78 17.51 -4.74 -10.72
C ARG A 78 17.17 -4.21 -9.34
N ILE A 79 15.92 -4.42 -8.90
CA ILE A 79 15.46 -4.03 -7.56
C ILE A 79 16.25 -4.79 -6.50
N SER A 80 16.73 -4.06 -5.49
CA SER A 80 17.34 -4.62 -4.29
C SER A 80 16.26 -5.00 -3.29
N TYR A 81 15.81 -6.23 -3.35
CA TYR A 81 14.85 -6.77 -2.40
C TYR A 81 15.48 -7.10 -1.04
N PRO A 82 14.69 -7.13 0.05
CA PRO A 82 15.18 -7.55 1.36
C PRO A 82 15.79 -8.94 1.33
N LYS A 83 16.99 -9.08 1.88
CA LYS A 83 17.67 -10.36 2.00
C LYS A 83 17.08 -11.15 3.16
N MET A 84 16.80 -12.43 2.93
CA MET A 84 16.33 -13.37 3.94
C MET A 84 17.47 -14.21 4.51
N SER A 85 17.21 -14.93 5.62
CA SER A 85 18.22 -15.78 6.28
C SER A 85 18.71 -16.96 5.42
N ASN A 86 17.89 -17.41 4.44
CA ASN A 86 18.32 -18.44 3.47
C ASN A 86 19.24 -17.93 2.36
N GLY A 87 19.62 -16.65 2.40
CA GLY A 87 20.52 -16.01 1.43
C GLY A 87 19.83 -15.49 0.16
N LYS A 88 18.57 -15.84 -0.09
CA LYS A 88 17.74 -15.29 -1.16
C LYS A 88 17.13 -13.94 -0.76
N CYS A 89 16.60 -13.22 -1.72
CA CYS A 89 15.87 -11.99 -1.50
C CYS A 89 14.36 -12.22 -1.63
N PHE A 90 13.55 -11.53 -0.83
CA PHE A 90 12.10 -11.65 -0.88
C PHE A 90 11.49 -10.54 -1.74
N ALA A 91 10.90 -10.90 -2.87
CA ALA A 91 10.34 -9.95 -3.83
C ALA A 91 8.85 -9.65 -3.61
N GLY A 92 8.15 -10.50 -2.89
CA GLY A 92 6.73 -10.30 -2.58
C GLY A 92 5.93 -11.58 -2.51
N PHE A 93 4.62 -11.42 -2.35
CA PHE A 93 3.68 -12.52 -2.45
C PHE A 93 2.83 -12.38 -3.72
N PHE A 94 2.40 -13.52 -4.23
CA PHE A 94 1.55 -13.62 -5.40
C PHE A 94 0.48 -14.69 -5.16
N LYS A 95 -0.72 -14.50 -5.70
CA LYS A 95 -1.74 -15.55 -5.73
C LYS A 95 -2.01 -16.00 -7.15
N LYS A 96 -2.05 -17.29 -7.31
CA LYS A 96 -2.45 -17.91 -8.56
C LYS A 96 -3.97 -18.10 -8.56
N GLY A 97 -4.59 -17.59 -9.61
CA GLY A 97 -5.93 -17.84 -10.09
C GLY A 97 -7.05 -18.11 -9.09
N ALA A 98 -8.15 -17.39 -9.21
CA ALA A 98 -9.41 -17.73 -8.60
C ALA A 98 -10.28 -18.47 -9.63
N HIS A 99 -11.24 -19.25 -9.14
CA HIS A 99 -12.31 -19.74 -10.01
C HIS A 99 -13.11 -18.55 -10.55
N PRO A 100 -13.67 -18.63 -11.75
CA PRO A 100 -14.56 -17.61 -12.27
C PRO A 100 -15.80 -17.49 -11.38
N VAL A 101 -16.46 -16.32 -11.41
CA VAL A 101 -17.67 -16.04 -10.58
C VAL A 101 -18.74 -17.08 -10.76
N SER A 102 -18.94 -17.53 -11.98
CA SER A 102 -19.90 -18.57 -12.35
C SER A 102 -19.73 -19.89 -11.59
N TYR A 103 -18.51 -20.19 -11.14
CA TYR A 103 -18.26 -21.35 -10.29
C TYR A 103 -19.06 -21.30 -8.98
N PHE A 104 -19.28 -20.11 -8.45
CA PHE A 104 -20.00 -19.91 -7.18
C PHE A 104 -21.51 -19.86 -7.33
N ASP A 105 -22.04 -19.76 -8.55
CA ASP A 105 -23.48 -19.68 -8.78
C ASP A 105 -24.21 -20.99 -8.41
N GLN A 106 -23.48 -22.11 -8.35
CA GLN A 106 -23.98 -23.40 -7.91
C GLN A 106 -24.16 -23.52 -6.38
N TYR A 107 -23.69 -22.56 -5.61
CA TYR A 107 -23.71 -22.60 -4.14
C TYR A 107 -24.63 -21.51 -3.56
N ILE A 108 -25.28 -21.85 -2.46
CA ILE A 108 -26.12 -20.91 -1.71
C ILE A 108 -25.19 -20.06 -0.80
N PRO A 109 -25.18 -18.72 -0.94
CA PRO A 109 -24.42 -17.87 -0.03
C PRO A 109 -24.89 -18.00 1.42
N ALA A 110 -23.94 -17.94 2.32
CA ALA A 110 -24.22 -17.86 3.74
C ALA A 110 -24.79 -16.51 4.13
N TYR A 111 -24.37 -15.49 3.43
CA TYR A 111 -24.74 -14.10 3.60
C TYR A 111 -24.52 -13.36 2.28
N THR A 112 -25.39 -12.41 1.97
CA THR A 112 -25.20 -11.46 0.87
C THR A 112 -25.28 -10.05 1.44
N SER A 113 -24.25 -9.25 1.22
CA SER A 113 -24.23 -7.85 1.64
C SER A 113 -25.14 -7.02 0.73
N GLU A 114 -26.13 -6.34 1.31
CA GLU A 114 -27.00 -5.44 0.58
C GLU A 114 -26.25 -4.18 0.09
N ALA A 115 -25.23 -3.74 0.86
CA ALA A 115 -24.50 -2.52 0.56
C ALA A 115 -23.59 -2.63 -0.69
N CYS A 116 -23.05 -3.82 -0.97
CA CYS A 116 -22.08 -4.01 -2.05
C CYS A 116 -22.33 -5.24 -2.94
N GLY A 117 -23.44 -5.97 -2.70
CA GLY A 117 -23.78 -7.17 -3.46
C GLY A 117 -22.81 -8.35 -3.31
N LYS A 118 -21.89 -8.30 -2.34
CA LYS A 118 -20.92 -9.37 -2.09
C LYS A 118 -21.60 -10.58 -1.47
N ARG A 119 -21.26 -11.78 -1.98
CA ARG A 119 -21.75 -13.06 -1.49
C ARG A 119 -20.66 -13.75 -0.66
N TYR A 120 -20.99 -14.23 0.51
CA TYR A 120 -20.07 -14.92 1.43
C TYR A 120 -20.50 -16.36 1.61
N PHE A 121 -19.56 -17.29 1.46
CA PHE A 121 -19.82 -18.72 1.48
C PHE A 121 -19.20 -19.39 2.70
N ALA A 122 -19.74 -20.56 3.05
CA ALA A 122 -19.27 -21.35 4.17
C ALA A 122 -17.85 -21.95 3.95
N LYS A 123 -17.26 -22.44 5.05
CA LYS A 123 -15.91 -23.03 5.05
C LYS A 123 -15.74 -24.15 4.03
N GLU A 124 -16.75 -25.00 3.88
CA GLU A 124 -16.71 -26.18 2.99
C GLU A 124 -16.59 -25.79 1.50
N ILE A 125 -17.11 -24.63 1.14
CA ILE A 125 -16.99 -24.09 -0.21
C ILE A 125 -15.61 -23.46 -0.40
N ARG A 126 -15.09 -22.80 0.64
CA ARG A 126 -13.75 -22.24 0.65
C ARG A 126 -12.67 -23.31 0.42
N GLU A 127 -12.81 -24.46 1.04
CA GLU A 127 -11.85 -25.56 0.91
C GLU A 127 -11.77 -26.13 -0.53
N LYS A 128 -12.78 -25.88 -1.35
CA LYS A 128 -12.79 -26.21 -2.78
C LYS A 128 -12.13 -25.14 -3.66
N GLN A 129 -11.77 -24.01 -3.08
CA GLN A 129 -11.13 -22.89 -3.76
C GLN A 129 -9.62 -23.04 -3.66
N ASP A 130 -8.92 -22.83 -4.77
CA ASP A 130 -7.47 -22.65 -4.71
C ASP A 130 -7.16 -21.30 -4.06
N THR A 131 -6.76 -21.35 -2.80
CA THR A 131 -6.34 -20.20 -2.00
C THR A 131 -4.84 -20.15 -1.82
N THR A 132 -4.08 -20.89 -2.65
CA THR A 132 -2.64 -20.96 -2.55
C THR A 132 -2.02 -19.57 -2.74
N VAL A 133 -1.25 -19.14 -1.75
CA VAL A 133 -0.42 -17.94 -1.82
C VAL A 133 1.00 -18.38 -2.16
N TYR A 134 1.61 -17.71 -3.11
CA TYR A 134 3.00 -17.93 -3.49
C TYR A 134 3.85 -16.77 -3.01
N GLY A 135 5.00 -17.09 -2.40
CA GLY A 135 6.08 -16.13 -2.23
C GLY A 135 6.93 -16.08 -3.50
N ILE A 136 7.53 -14.93 -3.74
CA ILE A 136 8.49 -14.71 -4.81
C ILE A 136 9.85 -14.49 -4.17
N GLU A 137 10.78 -15.40 -4.42
CA GLU A 137 12.18 -15.17 -4.04
C GLU A 137 13.02 -14.85 -5.27
N ALA A 138 14.03 -14.00 -5.08
CA ALA A 138 14.97 -13.62 -6.12
C ALA A 138 16.38 -14.02 -5.73
N ASP A 139 17.15 -14.50 -6.70
CA ASP A 139 18.59 -14.70 -6.52
C ASP A 139 19.27 -13.32 -6.41
N PRO A 140 20.05 -13.06 -5.36
CA PRO A 140 20.70 -11.75 -5.16
C PRO A 140 21.77 -11.42 -6.20
N VAL A 141 22.28 -12.42 -6.92
CA VAL A 141 23.35 -12.25 -7.92
C VAL A 141 22.78 -12.19 -9.33
N THR A 142 21.98 -13.17 -9.72
CA THR A 142 21.42 -13.25 -11.08
C THR A 142 20.14 -12.44 -11.23
N GLY A 143 19.39 -12.23 -10.12
CA GLY A 143 18.07 -11.59 -10.12
C GLY A 143 16.95 -12.50 -10.66
N GLU A 144 17.26 -13.76 -10.99
CA GLU A 144 16.24 -14.73 -11.37
C GLU A 144 15.26 -14.93 -10.23
N THR A 145 13.97 -14.96 -10.56
CA THR A 145 12.89 -15.12 -9.61
C THR A 145 12.30 -16.51 -9.65
N GLU A 146 11.97 -17.05 -8.48
CA GLU A 146 11.34 -18.34 -8.31
C GLU A 146 10.11 -18.20 -7.41
N LEU A 147 9.03 -18.90 -7.78
CA LEU A 147 7.83 -19.00 -6.96
C LEU A 147 7.96 -20.17 -5.99
N PHE A 148 7.56 -19.95 -4.76
CA PHE A 148 7.40 -21.00 -3.76
C PHE A 148 6.02 -20.89 -3.09
N GLU A 149 5.47 -22.01 -2.66
CA GLU A 149 4.20 -22.02 -1.96
C GLU A 149 4.35 -21.44 -0.56
N CYS A 150 3.47 -20.51 -0.18
CA CYS A 150 3.34 -19.98 1.16
C CYS A 150 2.10 -20.58 1.83
N LYS A 151 2.30 -21.39 2.84
CA LYS A 151 1.21 -21.94 3.64
C LYS A 151 0.69 -20.89 4.61
N ILE A 152 -0.52 -20.40 4.40
CA ILE A 152 -1.18 -19.46 5.30
C ILE A 152 -1.99 -20.22 6.34
N ASN A 153 -1.58 -20.12 7.59
CA ASN A 153 -2.30 -20.68 8.73
C ASN A 153 -3.31 -19.65 9.23
N TRP A 154 -4.55 -19.81 8.78
CA TRP A 154 -5.65 -18.96 9.21
C TRP A 154 -6.45 -19.64 10.32
N PRO A 155 -7.09 -18.88 11.21
CA PRO A 155 -8.07 -19.48 12.09
C PRO A 155 -9.30 -19.95 11.27
N TYR A 156 -10.25 -19.15 10.99
CA TYR A 156 -11.41 -19.48 10.15
C TYR A 156 -11.80 -18.28 9.32
N MET A 157 -12.19 -18.49 8.05
CA MET A 157 -12.56 -17.39 7.19
C MET A 157 -13.58 -17.79 6.12
N PRO A 158 -14.71 -17.09 6.03
CA PRO A 158 -15.62 -17.26 4.92
C PRO A 158 -15.00 -16.74 3.62
N ILE A 159 -15.39 -17.32 2.49
CA ILE A 159 -15.09 -16.78 1.17
C ILE A 159 -16.15 -15.74 0.83
N GLY A 160 -15.73 -14.55 0.40
CA GLY A 160 -16.57 -13.54 -0.20
C GLY A 160 -16.38 -13.50 -1.72
N VAL A 161 -17.46 -13.27 -2.45
CA VAL A 161 -17.43 -13.05 -3.90
C VAL A 161 -18.18 -11.77 -4.20
N THR A 162 -17.56 -10.85 -4.94
CA THR A 162 -18.21 -9.61 -5.36
C THR A 162 -19.07 -9.82 -6.61
N ALA A 163 -19.98 -8.89 -6.86
CA ALA A 163 -20.76 -8.86 -8.11
C ALA A 163 -19.87 -8.70 -9.36
N SER A 164 -18.69 -8.08 -9.21
CA SER A 164 -17.70 -7.93 -10.29
C SER A 164 -16.80 -9.14 -10.50
N GLY A 165 -16.93 -10.18 -9.66
CA GLY A 165 -16.18 -11.41 -9.84
C GLY A 165 -14.96 -11.58 -8.98
N MET A 166 -14.62 -10.64 -8.11
CA MET A 166 -13.54 -10.86 -7.15
C MET A 166 -13.93 -11.88 -6.12
N VAL A 167 -13.10 -12.88 -5.93
CA VAL A 167 -13.23 -13.92 -4.91
C VAL A 167 -12.35 -13.54 -3.72
N TYR A 168 -12.91 -13.58 -2.51
CA TYR A 168 -12.19 -13.35 -1.26
C TYR A 168 -12.05 -14.65 -0.46
N PRO A 169 -10.97 -14.90 0.23
CA PRO A 169 -9.81 -14.05 0.28
C PRO A 169 -9.10 -14.04 -1.07
N SER A 170 -9.49 -13.10 -1.91
CA SER A 170 -8.71 -12.84 -3.10
C SER A 170 -7.73 -11.77 -2.68
N THR A 171 -6.61 -12.13 -2.43
CA THR A 171 -5.35 -11.59 -2.76
C THR A 171 -5.26 -10.13 -3.13
N MET A 172 -5.45 -9.29 -2.19
CA MET A 172 -4.68 -8.06 -2.22
C MET A 172 -3.49 -8.22 -1.29
N VAL A 173 -2.59 -9.16 -1.65
CA VAL A 173 -1.27 -9.23 -1.05
C VAL A 173 -0.38 -8.26 -1.80
N PHE A 174 -0.43 -7.00 -1.45
CA PHE A 174 0.53 -6.01 -1.93
C PHE A 174 1.79 -6.08 -1.10
N CYS A 175 2.55 -7.14 -1.26
CA CYS A 175 3.80 -7.34 -0.55
C CYS A 175 5.00 -7.11 -1.45
N LEU A 176 5.05 -6.00 -2.12
CA LEU A 176 6.33 -5.44 -2.51
C LEU A 176 6.88 -4.72 -1.29
N SER A 177 8.12 -4.99 -0.91
CA SER A 177 8.81 -4.53 0.29
C SER A 177 8.71 -3.03 0.62
N GLN A 178 8.18 -2.23 -0.28
CA GLN A 178 8.12 -0.77 -0.16
C GLN A 178 6.76 -0.19 -0.55
N ARG A 179 5.75 -1.02 -0.82
CA ARG A 179 4.47 -0.52 -1.30
C ARG A 179 3.33 -0.66 -0.33
N CYS A 180 3.21 -1.78 0.35
CA CYS A 180 2.10 -2.01 1.28
C CYS A 180 2.33 -3.26 2.12
N GLY A 181 2.15 -3.16 3.42
CA GLY A 181 1.86 -4.29 4.29
C GLY A 181 2.98 -5.29 4.58
N LEU A 182 4.23 -5.04 4.18
CA LEU A 182 5.37 -5.89 4.52
C LEU A 182 6.36 -5.14 5.41
N LEU A 183 6.78 -5.78 6.49
CA LEU A 183 7.83 -5.29 7.39
C LEU A 183 8.82 -6.41 7.69
N MET A 184 10.09 -6.21 7.32
CA MET A 184 11.19 -7.07 7.73
C MET A 184 11.74 -6.62 9.08
N SER A 185 11.95 -7.56 9.99
CA SER A 185 12.47 -7.31 11.34
C SER A 185 13.43 -8.42 11.75
N GLY A 186 14.71 -8.23 11.45
CA GLY A 186 15.71 -9.30 11.58
C GLY A 186 15.36 -10.47 10.64
N GLU A 187 15.27 -11.66 11.21
CA GLU A 187 14.90 -12.87 10.46
C GLU A 187 13.37 -13.06 10.31
N LYS A 188 12.59 -12.25 10.99
CA LYS A 188 11.13 -12.29 10.92
C LYS A 188 10.59 -11.39 9.84
N MET A 189 9.53 -11.84 9.21
CA MET A 189 8.72 -11.09 8.27
C MET A 189 7.33 -10.92 8.84
N TYR A 190 6.87 -9.67 8.95
CA TYR A 190 5.47 -9.36 9.21
C TYR A 190 4.83 -8.91 7.93
N PHE A 191 3.70 -9.47 7.58
CA PHE A 191 2.94 -9.06 6.40
C PHE A 191 1.46 -8.99 6.72
N SER A 192 0.75 -8.17 5.96
CA SER A 192 -0.66 -7.94 6.16
C SER A 192 -1.45 -8.28 4.90
N LEU A 193 -2.67 -8.75 5.14
CA LEU A 193 -3.71 -8.90 4.14
C LEU A 193 -4.90 -8.08 4.58
N TYR A 194 -5.72 -7.61 3.67
CA TYR A 194 -6.98 -6.99 4.04
C TYR A 194 -8.13 -7.54 3.19
N PHE A 195 -9.22 -7.80 3.85
CA PHE A 195 -10.48 -8.23 3.27
C PHE A 195 -11.59 -8.12 4.33
N HIS A 196 -12.79 -8.64 4.03
CA HIS A 196 -13.95 -8.42 4.87
C HIS A 196 -13.80 -9.02 6.27
N GLY A 197 -14.19 -8.23 7.27
CA GLY A 197 -14.01 -8.56 8.67
C GLY A 197 -14.84 -9.77 9.11
N PHE A 198 -14.24 -10.62 9.93
CA PHE A 198 -14.95 -11.65 10.65
C PHE A 198 -14.27 -11.91 12.00
N ASN A 199 -15.00 -12.47 12.94
CA ASN A 199 -14.45 -12.82 14.24
C ASN A 199 -13.79 -14.21 14.16
N SER A 200 -12.46 -14.25 14.26
CA SER A 200 -11.68 -15.49 14.22
C SER A 200 -11.95 -16.44 15.40
N ASP A 201 -12.35 -15.89 16.54
CA ASP A 201 -12.54 -16.63 17.78
C ASP A 201 -14.00 -17.06 18.00
N ALA A 202 -14.87 -16.77 17.02
CA ALA A 202 -16.28 -17.06 17.12
C ALA A 202 -16.55 -18.56 17.17
N ALA A 203 -17.31 -19.01 18.16
CA ALA A 203 -17.72 -20.40 18.34
C ALA A 203 -18.79 -20.84 17.32
N SER A 204 -19.51 -19.87 16.73
CA SER A 204 -20.55 -20.12 15.75
C SER A 204 -20.44 -19.18 14.56
N ARG A 205 -21.02 -19.61 13.43
CA ARG A 205 -21.07 -18.80 12.21
C ARG A 205 -21.80 -17.46 12.40
N LYS A 206 -22.85 -17.43 13.22
CA LYS A 206 -23.58 -16.21 13.53
C LYS A 206 -22.76 -15.21 14.29
N GLU A 207 -21.89 -15.69 15.19
CA GLU A 207 -20.96 -14.88 15.97
C GLU A 207 -19.72 -14.48 15.17
N ALA A 208 -19.35 -15.26 14.14
CA ALA A 208 -18.30 -14.89 13.21
C ALA A 208 -18.62 -13.67 12.36
N LEU A 209 -19.91 -13.38 12.17
CA LEU A 209 -20.39 -12.24 11.41
C LEU A 209 -20.32 -10.99 12.30
N LEU A 210 -19.17 -10.30 12.26
CA LEU A 210 -19.08 -9.00 12.93
C LEU A 210 -20.10 -8.02 12.38
N PRO A 211 -20.58 -7.07 13.20
CA PRO A 211 -21.17 -5.85 12.68
C PRO A 211 -20.17 -5.28 11.67
N TYR A 212 -20.58 -4.92 10.49
CA TYR A 212 -19.67 -4.41 9.44
C TYR A 212 -18.91 -5.48 8.65
N MET A 213 -19.45 -6.66 8.53
CA MET A 213 -18.85 -7.77 7.74
C MET A 213 -18.57 -7.42 6.28
N ASP A 214 -19.29 -6.45 5.75
CA ASP A 214 -19.12 -5.87 4.42
C ASP A 214 -17.95 -4.87 4.34
N LYS A 215 -17.26 -4.62 5.45
CA LYS A 215 -16.10 -3.71 5.54
C LYS A 215 -14.79 -4.47 5.58
N TYR A 216 -13.74 -3.85 5.05
CA TYR A 216 -12.40 -4.42 5.13
C TYR A 216 -11.86 -4.42 6.57
N CYS A 217 -11.13 -5.47 6.87
CA CYS A 217 -10.36 -5.66 8.08
C CYS A 217 -8.93 -6.03 7.70
N VAL A 218 -7.94 -5.57 8.44
CA VAL A 218 -6.54 -5.91 8.22
C VAL A 218 -6.17 -7.10 9.10
N TYR A 219 -5.54 -8.10 8.49
CA TYR A 219 -5.02 -9.30 9.14
C TYR A 219 -3.50 -9.31 9.07
N ILE A 220 -2.86 -9.61 10.17
CA ILE A 220 -1.40 -9.60 10.30
C ILE A 220 -0.91 -11.02 10.49
N PHE A 221 0.16 -11.35 9.78
CA PHE A 221 0.84 -12.64 9.79
C PHE A 221 2.32 -12.47 10.10
N GLU A 222 2.90 -13.50 10.70
CA GLU A 222 4.33 -13.64 10.92
C GLU A 222 4.86 -14.83 10.11
N SER A 223 6.02 -14.66 9.48
CA SER A 223 6.82 -15.74 8.93
C SER A 223 8.22 -15.72 9.55
N CYS A 224 8.69 -16.89 9.98
CA CYS A 224 10.06 -17.10 10.49
C CYS A 224 10.87 -18.05 9.58
N ASP A 225 10.35 -18.39 8.41
CA ASP A 225 10.90 -19.35 7.47
C ASP A 225 10.97 -18.79 6.04
N CYS A 226 11.33 -17.52 5.92
CA CYS A 226 11.49 -16.82 4.64
C CYS A 226 10.21 -16.80 3.79
N GLY A 227 9.05 -16.63 4.43
CA GLY A 227 7.77 -16.50 3.74
C GLY A 227 7.10 -17.81 3.37
N ARG A 228 7.66 -18.99 3.74
CA ARG A 228 7.07 -20.29 3.42
C ARG A 228 5.85 -20.63 4.27
N THR A 229 5.79 -20.08 5.49
CA THR A 229 4.64 -20.20 6.35
C THR A 229 4.24 -18.81 6.84
N GLY A 230 2.99 -18.45 6.67
CA GLY A 230 2.36 -17.26 7.27
C GLY A 230 1.48 -17.67 8.43
N ASN A 231 1.93 -17.40 9.66
CA ASN A 231 1.15 -17.68 10.86
C ASN A 231 0.35 -16.43 11.25
N TYR A 232 -0.96 -16.58 11.39
CA TYR A 232 -1.83 -15.52 11.86
C TYR A 232 -1.40 -15.03 13.25
N LEU A 233 -1.27 -13.72 13.41
CA LEU A 233 -0.97 -13.09 14.70
C LEU A 233 -2.16 -12.33 15.26
N SER A 234 -2.75 -11.46 14.47
CA SER A 234 -3.76 -10.51 14.92
C SER A 234 -4.57 -9.93 13.78
N GLN A 235 -5.62 -9.21 14.14
CA GLN A 235 -6.44 -8.45 13.19
C GLN A 235 -6.73 -7.05 13.72
N ILE A 236 -6.96 -6.14 12.80
CA ILE A 236 -7.43 -4.79 13.08
C ILE A 236 -8.79 -4.64 12.37
N PRO A 237 -9.90 -4.89 13.09
CA PRO A 237 -11.23 -4.80 12.51
C PRO A 237 -11.63 -3.34 12.30
N THR A 238 -12.41 -3.07 11.28
CA THR A 238 -13.11 -1.79 11.14
C THR A 238 -13.92 -1.52 12.40
N ASN A 239 -13.90 -0.29 12.87
CA ASN A 239 -14.55 0.13 14.10
C ASN A 239 -15.70 1.10 13.84
N GLU A 240 -16.47 1.37 14.88
CA GLU A 240 -17.63 2.26 14.83
C GLU A 240 -17.26 3.69 14.38
N GLU A 241 -16.08 4.17 14.72
CA GLU A 241 -15.60 5.51 14.37
C GLU A 241 -15.44 5.68 12.84
N VAL A 242 -15.00 4.64 12.14
CA VAL A 242 -14.97 4.61 10.67
C VAL A 242 -16.39 4.72 10.10
N ILE A 243 -17.31 3.93 10.65
CA ILE A 243 -18.71 3.88 10.14
C ILE A 243 -19.45 5.17 10.44
N GLN A 244 -19.20 5.79 11.59
CA GLN A 244 -19.79 7.10 11.93
C GLN A 244 -19.24 8.22 11.04
N SER A 245 -17.95 8.13 10.64
CA SER A 245 -17.37 9.12 9.72
C SER A 245 -17.95 9.01 8.32
N ASN A 246 -18.15 7.79 7.82
CA ASN A 246 -18.79 7.49 6.54
C ASN A 246 -19.36 6.05 6.54
N PRO A 247 -20.68 5.88 6.55
CA PRO A 247 -21.30 4.55 6.45
C PRO A 247 -20.92 3.76 5.19
N ASN A 248 -20.51 4.47 4.13
CA ASN A 248 -20.08 3.87 2.87
C ASN A 248 -18.55 3.65 2.79
N ALA A 249 -17.80 3.92 3.85
CA ALA A 249 -16.37 3.64 3.91
C ALA A 249 -16.07 2.17 3.58
N GLU A 250 -14.95 1.92 2.91
CA GLU A 250 -14.53 0.57 2.53
C GLU A 250 -14.14 -0.29 3.75
N GLY A 251 -13.74 0.36 4.83
CA GLY A 251 -13.11 -0.26 5.99
C GLY A 251 -11.58 -0.20 5.91
N PHE A 252 -10.90 -0.77 6.89
CA PHE A 252 -9.44 -0.70 6.94
C PHE A 252 -8.79 -1.49 5.82
N CYS A 253 -8.09 -0.81 4.93
CA CYS A 253 -7.40 -1.36 3.77
C CYS A 253 -6.06 -0.66 3.54
N GLU A 254 -5.31 -1.11 2.54
CA GLU A 254 -4.01 -0.57 2.14
C GLU A 254 -3.08 -0.25 3.33
N PRO A 255 -2.84 -1.21 4.23
CA PRO A 255 -2.04 -0.98 5.43
C PRO A 255 -0.57 -0.78 5.09
N MET A 256 0.11 0.13 5.79
CA MET A 256 1.56 0.27 5.72
C MET A 256 2.16 0.28 7.12
N MET A 257 3.17 -0.55 7.33
CA MET A 257 3.82 -0.73 8.63
C MET A 257 5.25 -0.17 8.62
N ALA A 258 5.65 0.39 9.75
CA ALA A 258 7.04 0.72 10.01
C ALA A 258 7.41 0.43 11.47
N ARG A 259 8.67 0.00 11.68
CA ARG A 259 9.25 -0.05 13.02
C ARG A 259 9.69 1.35 13.41
N LEU A 260 9.27 1.76 14.58
CA LEU A 260 9.54 3.07 15.15
C LEU A 260 10.82 3.09 15.98
N PRO A 261 11.38 4.27 16.30
CA PRO A 261 12.64 4.39 17.05
C PRO A 261 12.60 3.77 18.45
N ASP A 262 11.43 3.66 19.09
CA ASP A 262 11.27 3.01 20.40
C ASP A 262 11.12 1.48 20.31
N GLY A 263 11.22 0.91 19.09
CA GLY A 263 11.09 -0.51 18.83
C GLY A 263 9.67 -0.98 18.58
N SER A 264 8.65 -0.16 18.81
CA SER A 264 7.26 -0.49 18.49
C SER A 264 7.01 -0.48 16.97
N ILE A 265 5.86 -1.00 16.55
CA ILE A 265 5.43 -1.01 15.15
C ILE A 265 4.20 -0.12 15.03
N SER A 266 4.25 0.81 14.09
CA SER A 266 3.09 1.61 13.69
C SER A 266 2.51 1.07 12.39
N ILE A 267 1.18 1.18 12.25
CA ILE A 267 0.46 0.86 11.02
C ILE A 267 -0.46 2.02 10.64
N LEU A 268 -0.34 2.47 9.40
CA LEU A 268 -1.27 3.41 8.79
C LEU A 268 -2.30 2.65 7.97
N LEU A 269 -3.55 3.12 7.98
CA LEU A 269 -4.71 2.43 7.44
C LEU A 269 -5.55 3.42 6.61
N ARG A 270 -5.88 3.06 5.39
CA ARG A 270 -6.88 3.73 4.56
C ARG A 270 -8.28 3.22 4.93
N THR A 271 -9.32 4.01 4.72
CA THR A 271 -10.72 3.58 4.89
C THR A 271 -11.61 3.81 3.67
N GLY A 272 -11.14 4.57 2.70
CA GLY A 272 -11.85 4.86 1.45
C GLY A 272 -11.18 5.97 0.66
N SER A 273 -11.81 6.42 -0.42
CA SER A 273 -11.19 7.35 -1.37
C SER A 273 -11.04 8.78 -0.85
N ASN A 274 -11.96 9.25 -0.02
CA ASN A 274 -11.93 10.61 0.57
C ASN A 274 -12.23 10.55 2.06
N ASP A 275 -11.99 9.41 2.67
CA ASP A 275 -12.32 9.13 4.07
C ASP A 275 -11.10 9.30 4.96
N PRO A 276 -11.29 9.46 6.27
CA PRO A 276 -10.18 9.55 7.20
C PRO A 276 -9.22 8.36 7.11
N SER A 277 -7.93 8.63 7.18
CA SER A 277 -6.92 7.61 7.43
C SER A 277 -6.72 7.42 8.93
N PHE A 278 -6.30 6.22 9.33
CA PHE A 278 -6.15 5.86 10.73
C PHE A 278 -4.74 5.37 11.02
N ILE A 279 -4.38 5.41 12.30
CA ILE A 279 -3.11 4.91 12.81
C ILE A 279 -3.37 4.02 14.03
N ALA A 280 -2.64 2.91 14.11
CA ALA A 280 -2.56 2.07 15.30
C ALA A 280 -1.10 1.70 15.60
N ARG A 281 -0.85 1.25 16.83
CA ARG A 281 0.49 0.92 17.32
C ARG A 281 0.49 -0.43 18.04
N SER A 282 1.54 -1.21 17.83
CA SER A 282 1.83 -2.44 18.54
C SER A 282 3.17 -2.32 19.28
N THR A 283 3.22 -2.79 20.53
CA THR A 283 4.45 -2.86 21.33
C THR A 283 4.89 -4.30 21.61
N ASP A 284 4.23 -5.28 21.00
CA ASP A 284 4.42 -6.69 21.24
C ASP A 284 4.57 -7.48 19.92
N ASP A 285 5.25 -6.87 18.94
CA ASP A 285 5.52 -7.47 17.64
C ASP A 285 4.23 -7.93 16.92
N CYS A 286 3.30 -7.00 16.73
CA CYS A 286 2.04 -7.16 16.00
C CYS A 286 1.02 -8.13 16.64
N ARG A 287 1.18 -8.57 17.90
CA ARG A 287 0.22 -9.47 18.55
C ARG A 287 -1.03 -8.74 19.00
N THR A 288 -0.85 -7.52 19.49
CA THR A 288 -1.96 -6.64 19.86
C THR A 288 -1.74 -5.23 19.33
N TRP A 289 -2.83 -4.50 19.15
CA TRP A 289 -2.84 -3.14 18.61
C TRP A 289 -3.62 -2.21 19.51
N THR A 290 -3.16 -0.98 19.61
CA THR A 290 -4.00 0.09 20.18
C THR A 290 -5.26 0.23 19.33
N LYS A 291 -6.34 0.75 19.92
CA LYS A 291 -7.52 1.13 19.14
C LYS A 291 -7.07 2.10 18.03
N PRO A 292 -7.39 1.82 16.76
CA PRO A 292 -7.09 2.76 15.67
C PRO A 292 -7.75 4.11 15.92
N LYS A 293 -7.01 5.18 15.71
CA LYS A 293 -7.49 6.56 15.81
C LYS A 293 -7.22 7.32 14.51
N VAL A 294 -7.99 8.35 14.27
CA VAL A 294 -7.82 9.20 13.08
C VAL A 294 -6.40 9.74 13.02
N PHE A 295 -5.74 9.51 11.89
CA PHE A 295 -4.43 10.04 11.56
C PHE A 295 -4.53 11.36 10.80
N ASP A 296 -5.41 11.38 9.78
CA ASP A 296 -5.75 12.59 9.02
C ASP A 296 -7.20 12.48 8.53
N SER A 297 -7.78 13.61 8.13
CA SER A 297 -9.15 13.69 7.60
C SER A 297 -9.35 12.92 6.29
N ASN A 298 -8.27 12.52 5.62
CA ASN A 298 -8.27 11.74 4.39
C ASN A 298 -6.90 11.10 4.13
N GLY A 299 -6.84 10.14 3.21
CA GLY A 299 -5.58 9.53 2.79
C GLY A 299 -5.78 8.18 2.12
N VAL A 300 -5.15 7.99 0.96
CA VAL A 300 -5.07 6.71 0.24
C VAL A 300 -3.64 6.24 0.19
N LEU A 301 -3.44 4.93 0.17
CA LEU A 301 -2.15 4.23 0.19
C LEU A 301 -1.11 4.97 1.05
N PRO A 302 -1.39 5.20 2.35
CA PRO A 302 -0.47 5.94 3.19
C PRO A 302 0.88 5.21 3.25
N GLN A 303 1.97 5.96 3.12
CA GLN A 303 3.32 5.44 3.31
C GLN A 303 3.86 5.90 4.64
N ILE A 304 4.66 5.06 5.30
CA ILE A 304 5.36 5.40 6.53
C ILE A 304 6.81 4.91 6.45
N LEU A 305 7.75 5.75 6.83
CA LEU A 305 9.18 5.48 6.75
C LEU A 305 9.91 6.09 7.94
N THR A 306 10.61 5.28 8.71
CA THR A 306 11.51 5.76 9.76
C THR A 306 12.94 5.89 9.18
N LEU A 307 13.45 7.12 9.20
CA LEU A 307 14.84 7.41 8.82
C LEU A 307 15.81 7.02 9.93
N LYS A 308 17.07 6.79 9.60
CA LYS A 308 18.10 6.41 10.59
C LYS A 308 18.36 7.49 11.63
N ASN A 309 18.09 8.77 11.32
CA ASN A 309 18.17 9.88 12.28
C ASN A 309 17.08 9.83 13.36
N GLY A 310 16.11 8.90 13.26
CA GLY A 310 15.03 8.70 14.19
C GLY A 310 13.76 9.52 13.90
N ILE A 311 13.71 10.25 12.79
CA ILE A 311 12.50 10.92 12.33
C ILE A 311 11.68 9.94 11.49
N THR A 312 10.39 9.86 11.78
CA THR A 312 9.45 9.07 10.98
C THR A 312 8.64 10.00 10.08
N LEU A 313 8.60 9.67 8.80
CA LEU A 313 7.85 10.38 7.75
C LEU A 313 6.60 9.59 7.39
N ALA A 314 5.55 10.30 6.98
CA ALA A 314 4.38 9.72 6.33
C ALA A 314 4.02 10.55 5.10
N SER A 315 3.59 9.87 4.02
CA SER A 315 3.03 10.53 2.84
C SER A 315 1.73 9.84 2.44
N TYR A 316 0.77 10.60 1.97
CA TYR A 316 -0.56 10.14 1.61
C TYR A 316 -1.29 11.24 0.83
N GLY A 317 -2.43 10.90 0.25
CA GLY A 317 -3.17 11.90 -0.51
C GLY A 317 -4.64 11.56 -0.69
N ARG A 318 -5.24 12.20 -1.67
CA ARG A 318 -6.62 12.23 -2.09
C ARG A 318 -7.56 12.84 -1.05
N PRO A 319 -8.06 14.06 -1.30
CA PRO A 319 -7.86 14.79 -2.57
C PRO A 319 -6.65 15.73 -2.58
N ILE A 320 -5.80 15.73 -1.56
CA ILE A 320 -4.66 16.64 -1.41
C ILE A 320 -3.42 15.82 -1.04
N LEU A 321 -2.31 16.03 -1.76
CA LEU A 321 -1.04 15.37 -1.46
C LEU A 321 -0.42 16.00 -0.20
N LYS A 322 -0.07 15.17 0.76
CA LYS A 322 0.42 15.57 2.08
C LYS A 322 1.65 14.79 2.50
N VAL A 323 2.49 15.44 3.29
CA VAL A 323 3.60 14.83 4.02
C VAL A 323 3.51 15.25 5.48
N ARG A 324 3.75 14.32 6.39
CA ARG A 324 3.89 14.58 7.83
C ARG A 324 5.19 13.98 8.33
N ALA A 325 5.64 14.50 9.47
CA ALA A 325 6.79 13.96 10.15
C ALA A 325 6.55 13.91 11.67
N THR A 326 7.33 13.08 12.34
CA THR A 326 7.36 13.06 13.80
C THR A 326 8.76 12.74 14.31
N SER A 327 9.16 13.42 15.39
CA SER A 327 10.30 13.03 16.23
C SER A 327 9.87 12.30 17.51
N ASP A 328 8.57 12.08 17.69
CA ASP A 328 8.07 11.21 18.76
C ASP A 328 8.46 9.76 18.46
N PRO A 329 9.33 9.14 19.28
CA PRO A 329 9.78 7.78 19.02
C PRO A 329 8.67 6.75 19.08
N SER A 330 7.54 7.07 19.68
CA SER A 330 6.34 6.21 19.73
C SER A 330 5.41 6.37 18.52
N GLY A 331 5.63 7.41 17.69
CA GLY A 331 4.80 7.71 16.53
C GLY A 331 3.35 8.04 16.84
N MET A 332 3.06 8.51 18.06
CA MET A 332 1.69 8.83 18.48
C MET A 332 1.36 10.31 18.32
N GLU A 333 2.37 11.17 18.30
CA GLU A 333 2.27 12.60 18.07
C GLU A 333 2.93 12.96 16.74
N TRP A 334 2.19 13.61 15.86
CA TRP A 334 2.67 14.01 14.54
C TRP A 334 2.53 15.51 14.35
N ASP A 335 3.51 16.11 13.67
CA ASP A 335 3.41 17.51 13.26
C ASP A 335 2.25 17.72 12.29
N ALA A 336 1.85 18.98 12.11
CA ALA A 336 0.83 19.32 11.13
C ALA A 336 1.25 18.88 9.72
N PRO A 337 0.30 18.47 8.86
CA PRO A 337 0.63 18.04 7.50
C PRO A 337 1.13 19.23 6.65
N ILE A 338 2.19 19.00 5.89
CA ILE A 338 2.63 19.88 4.80
C ILE A 338 1.88 19.49 3.55
N ILE A 339 1.16 20.43 2.98
CA ILE A 339 0.45 20.27 1.71
C ILE A 339 1.45 20.49 0.57
N LEU A 340 1.49 19.53 -0.35
CA LEU A 340 2.30 19.63 -1.56
C LEU A 340 1.41 20.03 -2.73
N PRO A 341 1.64 21.21 -3.34
CA PRO A 341 0.84 21.65 -4.47
C PRO A 341 1.13 20.76 -5.68
N LEU A 342 0.07 20.41 -6.39
CA LEU A 342 0.09 19.81 -7.74
C LEU A 342 -0.25 20.87 -8.77
N THR A 343 0.02 20.55 -10.02
CA THR A 343 -0.29 21.46 -11.14
C THR A 343 -1.81 21.52 -11.37
N GLU A 344 -2.35 22.72 -11.49
CA GLU A 344 -3.76 22.90 -11.82
C GLU A 344 -4.00 22.69 -13.32
N SER A 345 -5.16 22.14 -13.68
CA SER A 345 -5.57 22.03 -15.08
C SER A 345 -5.84 23.39 -15.68
N THR A 346 -5.32 23.61 -16.87
CA THR A 346 -5.63 24.80 -17.69
C THR A 346 -6.94 24.63 -18.48
N ASP A 347 -7.50 23.40 -18.56
CA ASP A 347 -8.79 23.14 -19.21
C ASP A 347 -9.94 23.31 -18.19
N PRO A 348 -10.83 24.28 -18.37
CA PRO A 348 -12.00 24.45 -17.51
C PRO A 348 -12.91 23.22 -17.45
N LYS A 349 -12.96 22.43 -18.55
CA LYS A 349 -13.80 21.23 -18.65
C LYS A 349 -13.34 20.11 -17.72
N GLU A 350 -12.06 20.05 -17.36
CA GLU A 350 -11.56 19.10 -16.36
C GLU A 350 -12.27 19.28 -15.01
N ASN A 351 -12.67 20.50 -14.69
CA ASN A 351 -13.41 20.81 -13.48
C ASN A 351 -14.87 20.34 -13.50
N GLU A 352 -15.40 20.03 -14.68
CA GLU A 352 -16.78 19.59 -14.91
C GLU A 352 -16.91 18.06 -14.95
N LYS A 353 -15.78 17.32 -15.10
CA LYS A 353 -15.78 15.86 -15.06
C LYS A 353 -16.28 15.35 -13.70
N PRO A 354 -16.93 14.16 -13.63
CA PRO A 354 -17.44 13.59 -12.37
C PRO A 354 -16.38 13.47 -11.28
N TRP A 355 -15.15 13.39 -11.68
CA TRP A 355 -13.98 13.32 -10.81
C TRP A 355 -13.34 14.71 -10.55
N GLY A 356 -13.66 15.70 -11.33
CA GLY A 356 -13.41 17.13 -11.21
C GLY A 356 -12.01 17.52 -10.70
N LYS A 357 -11.90 18.66 -10.03
CA LYS A 357 -10.67 19.13 -9.36
C LYS A 357 -9.99 18.13 -8.42
N LYS A 358 -10.67 17.02 -8.13
CA LYS A 358 -10.17 15.96 -7.25
C LYS A 358 -9.17 15.02 -7.93
N GLN A 359 -8.97 15.11 -9.24
CA GLN A 359 -8.06 14.26 -10.00
C GLN A 359 -6.87 14.98 -10.59
N GLN A 360 -6.19 15.73 -9.78
CA GLN A 360 -4.85 16.21 -10.11
C GLN A 360 -3.80 15.09 -10.02
N SER A 361 -4.14 13.93 -9.46
CA SER A 361 -3.25 12.79 -9.19
C SER A 361 -4.06 11.54 -8.87
N CYS A 362 -3.46 10.36 -8.95
CA CYS A 362 -3.97 9.17 -8.26
C CYS A 362 -3.76 9.27 -6.74
N PHE A 363 -2.87 10.15 -6.29
CA PHE A 363 -2.51 10.41 -4.89
C PHE A 363 -1.82 9.24 -4.18
N TYR A 364 -1.50 8.17 -4.89
CA TYR A 364 -0.64 7.13 -4.37
C TYR A 364 0.79 7.64 -4.38
N THR A 365 1.49 7.37 -3.30
CA THR A 365 2.86 7.84 -3.10
C THR A 365 3.82 6.68 -2.85
N GLY A 366 5.11 6.92 -3.08
CA GLY A 366 6.20 6.08 -2.61
C GLY A 366 7.16 6.90 -1.75
N LEU A 367 7.67 6.32 -0.68
CA LEU A 367 8.74 6.89 0.14
C LEU A 367 9.95 5.97 0.12
N LEU A 368 11.11 6.48 -0.29
CA LEU A 368 12.36 5.74 -0.33
C LEU A 368 13.44 6.51 0.46
N PRO A 369 14.14 5.89 1.43
CA PRO A 369 15.24 6.56 2.12
C PRO A 369 16.43 6.74 1.16
N LEU A 370 16.93 7.96 1.01
CA LEU A 370 18.14 8.27 0.24
C LEU A 370 19.38 8.38 1.13
N SER A 371 19.19 8.84 2.34
CA SER A 371 20.22 8.97 3.36
C SER A 371 19.59 8.90 4.76
N ASP A 372 20.41 9.09 5.78
CA ASP A 372 19.93 9.16 7.17
C ASP A 372 18.97 10.33 7.42
N HIS A 373 18.99 11.36 6.56
CA HIS A 373 18.21 12.59 6.72
C HIS A 373 17.29 12.91 5.54
N THR A 374 17.35 12.16 4.44
CA THR A 374 16.61 12.50 3.22
C THR A 374 15.85 11.30 2.69
N ALA A 375 14.61 11.51 2.31
CA ALA A 375 13.78 10.56 1.56
C ALA A 375 13.42 11.10 0.18
N LEU A 376 13.21 10.20 -0.77
CA LEU A 376 12.54 10.48 -2.05
C LEU A 376 11.06 10.20 -1.90
N LEU A 377 10.24 11.18 -2.21
CA LEU A 377 8.79 11.04 -2.40
C LEU A 377 8.51 10.91 -3.89
N THR A 378 7.79 9.87 -4.30
CA THR A 378 7.26 9.74 -5.67
C THR A 378 5.74 9.85 -5.65
N TYR A 379 5.18 10.44 -6.71
CA TYR A 379 3.74 10.66 -6.86
C TYR A 379 3.41 10.90 -8.35
N SER A 380 2.13 10.94 -8.71
CA SER A 380 1.70 11.37 -10.04
C SER A 380 1.17 12.81 -10.00
N ASP A 381 1.35 13.55 -11.10
CA ASP A 381 0.74 14.86 -11.35
C ASP A 381 0.12 14.80 -12.75
N PHE A 382 -1.19 14.98 -12.85
CA PHE A 382 -1.92 14.74 -14.10
C PHE A 382 -1.90 15.94 -15.05
N HIS A 383 -1.38 17.06 -14.61
CA HIS A 383 -1.36 18.31 -15.38
C HIS A 383 0.04 18.92 -15.44
N TYR A 384 1.09 18.14 -15.17
CA TYR A 384 2.45 18.65 -15.26
C TYR A 384 2.84 18.85 -16.72
N PRO A 385 3.40 20.02 -17.10
CA PRO A 385 3.74 20.29 -18.50
C PRO A 385 4.94 19.43 -18.94
N ASN A 386 4.87 18.87 -20.15
CA ASN A 386 6.00 18.24 -20.81
C ASN A 386 6.96 19.30 -21.41
N SER A 387 7.97 18.87 -22.16
CA SER A 387 8.95 19.78 -22.82
C SER A 387 8.32 20.78 -23.78
N ASP A 388 7.16 20.47 -24.36
CA ASP A 388 6.44 21.31 -25.29
C ASP A 388 5.44 22.25 -24.58
N GLY A 389 5.37 22.21 -23.26
CA GLY A 389 4.44 22.97 -22.45
C GLY A 389 3.02 22.40 -22.41
N ILE A 390 2.80 21.20 -22.95
CA ILE A 390 1.50 20.53 -22.97
C ILE A 390 1.32 19.81 -21.64
N GLN A 391 0.17 20.02 -20.99
CA GLN A 391 -0.16 19.30 -19.75
C GLN A 391 -0.45 17.83 -20.03
N VAL A 392 0.26 16.96 -19.32
CA VAL A 392 0.14 15.50 -19.42
C VAL A 392 0.24 14.86 -18.04
N LYS A 393 -0.26 13.64 -17.90
CA LYS A 393 0.02 12.85 -16.71
C LYS A 393 1.52 12.61 -16.60
N SER A 394 2.07 12.81 -15.42
CA SER A 394 3.51 12.67 -15.19
C SER A 394 3.78 11.94 -13.88
N ILE A 395 4.82 11.15 -13.85
CA ILE A 395 5.40 10.60 -12.63
C ILE A 395 6.45 11.57 -12.13
N MET A 396 6.32 11.95 -10.87
CA MET A 396 7.08 13.01 -10.24
C MET A 396 7.88 12.51 -9.05
N ALA A 397 8.97 13.20 -8.75
CA ALA A 397 9.72 13.05 -7.51
C ALA A 397 9.94 14.37 -6.79
N ARG A 398 10.07 14.33 -5.46
CA ARG A 398 10.59 15.39 -4.61
C ARG A 398 11.50 14.80 -3.54
N LYS A 399 12.55 15.51 -3.17
CA LYS A 399 13.36 15.16 -1.99
C LYS A 399 12.73 15.79 -0.76
N ILE A 400 12.67 15.04 0.32
CA ILE A 400 12.25 15.49 1.64
C ILE A 400 13.47 15.39 2.54
N THR A 401 14.01 16.50 3.00
CA THR A 401 15.17 16.55 3.86
C THR A 401 14.80 17.01 5.26
N VAL A 402 15.19 16.26 6.27
CA VAL A 402 15.06 16.60 7.68
C VAL A 402 16.24 17.46 8.09
N VAL A 403 15.97 18.67 8.56
CA VAL A 403 16.97 19.58 9.10
C VAL A 403 16.67 19.78 10.58
N PHE A 404 17.65 19.49 11.44
CA PHE A 404 17.52 19.75 12.88
C PHE A 404 17.80 21.21 13.16
N ASP A 405 16.96 21.79 14.01
CA ASP A 405 17.16 23.15 14.50
C ASP A 405 18.27 23.13 15.58
N GLU A 406 19.11 24.17 15.59
CA GLU A 406 20.21 24.33 16.55
C GLU A 406 19.72 24.55 17.98
#